data_fe1137518077bec8957e2eaa70502c1b
#
_entry.id   fe1137518077bec8957e2eaa70502c1b
#
_cell.length_a   1.000
_cell.length_b   1.000
_cell.length_c   1.000
_cell.angle_alpha   90.00
_cell.angle_beta   90.00
_cell.angle_gamma   90.00
#
_symmetry.space_group_name_H-M   'P 1'
#
loop_
_entity.id
_entity.type
_entity.pdbx_description
1 polymer ?
#
loop_
_entity_poly.entity_id
_entity_poly.type
_entity_poly.pdbx_seq_one_letter_code
_entity_poly.pdbx_strand_id
1 'polypeptide(L)'
;VQRGKIELWARSGKDTPEGCVICRDGSTMTDSEAILEALVNGQAALTPVGGVSEDTGSHKGYGWAATVEILSAALTGGQFMKALTGVAPDGSNQMYHLGHFFFVIDPEAFMGLETFRKTAGDICRGLRNSEVAPGKERIYTAGEKEHIAYLERKDKGVPVGPSVQAE
;
A
#
# COMPACT_ATOMS: atom_id res chain seq x y z
N VAL A 1 1.55 -0.14 6.10
CA VAL A 1 1.38 -1.44 5.40
C VAL A 1 0.04 -1.46 4.66
N GLN A 2 -0.15 -2.38 3.75
CA GLN A 2 -1.43 -2.60 3.04
C GLN A 2 -2.11 -3.84 3.63
N ARG A 3 -3.44 -3.81 3.77
CA ARG A 3 -4.23 -4.94 4.24
C ARG A 3 -3.98 -6.22 3.42
N GLY A 4 -3.99 -6.13 2.09
CA GLY A 4 -3.70 -7.26 1.21
C GLY A 4 -2.31 -7.90 1.41
N LYS A 5 -1.34 -7.15 1.95
CA LYS A 5 -0.04 -7.73 2.34
C LYS A 5 -0.15 -8.59 3.59
N ILE A 6 -0.99 -8.20 4.56
CA ILE A 6 -1.28 -9.00 5.77
C ILE A 6 -2.04 -10.27 5.37
N GLU A 7 -3.01 -10.18 4.47
CA GLU A 7 -3.72 -11.34 3.92
C GLU A 7 -2.77 -12.34 3.25
N LEU A 8 -1.79 -11.83 2.49
CA LEU A 8 -0.75 -12.68 1.88
C LEU A 8 0.13 -13.36 2.94
N TRP A 9 0.50 -12.64 4.01
CA TRP A 9 1.27 -13.23 5.11
C TRP A 9 0.46 -14.28 5.84
N ALA A 10 -0.79 -14.02 6.21
CA ALA A 10 -1.69 -15.00 6.83
C ALA A 10 -1.81 -16.28 6.00
N ARG A 11 -2.12 -16.17 4.70
CA ARG A 11 -2.17 -17.31 3.77
C ARG A 11 -0.86 -18.08 3.63
N SER A 12 0.26 -17.44 3.95
CA SER A 12 1.61 -18.04 3.88
C SER A 12 2.13 -18.51 5.23
N GLY A 13 1.32 -18.44 6.30
CA GLY A 13 1.72 -18.78 7.67
C GLY A 13 2.86 -17.91 8.18
N LYS A 14 2.88 -16.61 7.81
CA LYS A 14 3.92 -15.65 8.19
C LYS A 14 3.36 -14.55 9.07
N ASP A 15 4.16 -14.13 10.02
CA ASP A 15 3.84 -12.98 10.86
C ASP A 15 3.94 -11.66 10.08
N THR A 16 3.11 -10.72 10.47
CA THR A 16 3.21 -9.32 10.10
C THR A 16 4.35 -8.67 10.86
N PRO A 17 5.23 -7.88 10.21
CA PRO A 17 6.28 -7.16 10.92
C PRO A 17 5.73 -6.23 11.99
N GLU A 18 6.45 -6.14 13.10
CA GLU A 18 6.11 -5.23 14.20
C GLU A 18 5.96 -3.78 13.73
N GLY A 19 5.06 -3.03 14.36
CA GLY A 19 4.80 -1.63 14.05
C GLY A 19 3.90 -1.39 12.82
N CYS A 20 3.45 -2.45 12.14
CA CYS A 20 2.51 -2.35 11.02
C CYS A 20 1.05 -2.15 11.45
N VAL A 21 0.72 -2.50 12.68
CA VAL A 21 -0.64 -2.50 13.25
C VAL A 21 -0.59 -1.97 14.66
N ILE A 22 -1.58 -1.19 15.05
CA ILE A 22 -1.77 -0.67 16.40
C ILE A 22 -3.15 -1.09 16.92
N CYS A 23 -3.19 -1.59 18.15
CA CYS A 23 -4.39 -1.93 18.89
C CYS A 23 -4.97 -0.72 19.62
N ARG A 24 -6.18 -0.85 20.16
CA ARG A 24 -6.84 0.24 20.93
C ARG A 24 -6.10 0.66 22.21
N ASP A 25 -5.34 -0.24 22.80
CA ASP A 25 -4.50 0.00 23.99
C ASP A 25 -3.12 0.56 23.65
N GLY A 26 -2.83 0.78 22.36
CA GLY A 26 -1.53 1.26 21.86
C GLY A 26 -0.49 0.18 21.64
N SER A 27 -0.79 -1.08 21.96
CA SER A 27 0.11 -2.20 21.67
C SER A 27 0.17 -2.51 20.16
N THR A 28 1.17 -3.30 19.74
CA THR A 28 1.31 -3.78 18.35
C THR A 28 0.99 -5.27 18.29
N MET A 29 0.59 -5.74 17.12
CA MET A 29 0.32 -7.16 16.83
C MET A 29 1.18 -7.64 15.67
N THR A 30 1.57 -8.92 15.70
CA THR A 30 2.35 -9.56 14.63
C THR A 30 1.68 -10.80 14.05
N ASP A 31 0.77 -11.47 14.76
CA ASP A 31 -0.01 -12.57 14.22
C ASP A 31 -0.94 -12.10 13.11
N SER A 32 -0.68 -12.54 11.87
CA SER A 32 -1.38 -12.02 10.69
C SER A 32 -2.86 -12.42 10.64
N GLU A 33 -3.24 -13.59 11.15
CA GLU A 33 -4.64 -14.05 11.19
C GLU A 33 -5.41 -13.27 12.26
N ALA A 34 -4.87 -13.15 13.47
CA ALA A 34 -5.44 -12.36 14.55
C ALA A 34 -5.59 -10.87 14.16
N ILE A 35 -4.63 -10.32 13.42
CA ILE A 35 -4.71 -8.95 12.89
C ILE A 35 -5.91 -8.79 11.97
N LEU A 36 -6.14 -9.71 11.02
CA LEU A 36 -7.27 -9.62 10.09
C LEU A 36 -8.61 -9.62 10.82
N GLU A 37 -8.75 -10.47 11.85
CA GLU A 37 -9.93 -10.49 12.71
C GLU A 37 -10.09 -9.18 13.49
N ALA A 38 -9.01 -8.68 14.10
CA ALA A 38 -9.02 -7.45 14.88
C ALA A 38 -9.35 -6.21 14.02
N LEU A 39 -8.91 -6.17 12.75
CA LEU A 39 -9.27 -5.11 11.80
C LEU A 39 -10.76 -5.11 11.47
N VAL A 40 -11.37 -6.28 11.26
CA VAL A 40 -12.81 -6.42 10.99
C VAL A 40 -13.63 -5.98 12.21
N ASN A 41 -13.21 -6.37 13.40
CA ASN A 41 -13.89 -6.07 14.66
C ASN A 41 -13.58 -4.64 15.18
N GLY A 42 -12.78 -3.85 14.46
CA GLY A 42 -12.40 -2.49 14.84
C GLY A 42 -11.54 -2.41 16.11
N GLN A 43 -10.84 -3.50 16.47
CA GLN A 43 -9.96 -3.57 17.64
C GLN A 43 -8.52 -3.15 17.31
N ALA A 44 -8.16 -3.13 16.02
CA ALA A 44 -6.87 -2.70 15.54
C ALA A 44 -7.01 -1.79 14.32
N ALA A 45 -5.91 -1.09 13.99
CA ALA A 45 -5.80 -0.25 12.80
C ALA A 45 -4.42 -0.40 12.16
N LEU A 46 -4.36 -0.21 10.85
CA LEU A 46 -3.10 -0.14 10.12
C LEU A 46 -2.39 1.18 10.46
N THR A 47 -1.08 1.10 10.68
CA THR A 47 -0.27 2.30 10.90
C THR A 47 0.05 3.00 9.58
N PRO A 48 0.19 4.33 9.59
CA PRO A 48 0.66 5.08 8.41
C PRO A 48 2.13 4.77 8.10
N VAL A 49 2.61 5.26 6.97
CA VAL A 49 4.05 5.27 6.65
C VAL A 49 4.78 6.04 7.76
N GLY A 50 5.83 5.45 8.32
CA GLY A 50 6.54 5.96 9.50
C GLY A 50 6.12 5.27 10.80
N GLY A 51 5.12 4.35 10.78
CA GLY A 51 4.77 3.52 11.94
C GLY A 51 3.92 4.21 12.98
N VAL A 52 4.15 3.90 14.26
CA VAL A 52 3.29 4.31 15.39
C VAL A 52 3.72 5.61 16.09
N SER A 53 4.94 6.12 15.81
CA SER A 53 5.53 7.25 16.54
C SER A 53 5.84 8.44 15.62
N GLU A 54 5.67 9.64 16.16
CA GLU A 54 6.12 10.87 15.51
C GLU A 54 7.65 10.87 15.28
N ASP A 55 8.42 10.25 16.18
CA ASP A 55 9.87 10.12 16.08
C ASP A 55 10.30 9.35 14.81
N THR A 56 9.46 8.43 14.34
CA THR A 56 9.68 7.67 13.10
C THR A 56 9.03 8.32 11.87
N GLY A 57 8.42 9.50 12.03
CA GLY A 57 7.80 10.27 10.95
C GLY A 57 6.38 9.84 10.58
N SER A 58 5.66 9.16 11.48
CA SER A 58 4.27 8.72 11.26
C SER A 58 3.31 9.87 10.89
N HIS A 59 3.53 11.08 11.44
CA HIS A 59 2.75 12.27 11.10
C HIS A 59 2.82 12.65 9.61
N LYS A 60 3.96 12.37 8.94
CA LYS A 60 4.11 12.59 7.48
C LYS A 60 3.28 11.59 6.70
N GLY A 61 3.33 10.32 7.09
CA GLY A 61 2.50 9.27 6.48
C GLY A 61 1.02 9.49 6.73
N TYR A 62 0.63 9.97 7.93
CA TYR A 62 -0.73 10.38 8.23
C TYR A 62 -1.19 11.53 7.31
N GLY A 63 -0.36 12.56 7.11
CA GLY A 63 -0.65 13.65 6.19
C GLY A 63 -0.90 13.18 4.76
N TRP A 64 -0.09 12.25 4.26
CA TRP A 64 -0.31 11.62 2.96
C TRP A 64 -1.62 10.84 2.89
N ALA A 65 -1.93 10.04 3.91
CA ALA A 65 -3.18 9.28 3.98
C ALA A 65 -4.40 10.21 3.99
N ALA A 66 -4.35 11.28 4.80
CA ALA A 66 -5.42 12.28 4.85
C ALA A 66 -5.61 13.01 3.51
N THR A 67 -4.52 13.35 2.81
CA THR A 67 -4.58 13.95 1.48
C THR A 67 -5.26 13.01 0.47
N VAL A 68 -4.88 11.73 0.46
CA VAL A 68 -5.50 10.74 -0.43
C VAL A 68 -6.99 10.58 -0.13
N GLU A 69 -7.36 10.51 1.15
CA GLU A 69 -8.77 10.41 1.59
C GLU A 69 -9.59 11.62 1.10
N ILE A 70 -9.08 12.84 1.31
CA ILE A 70 -9.76 14.07 0.89
C ILE A 70 -9.90 14.13 -0.63
N LEU A 71 -8.85 13.86 -1.40
CA LEU A 71 -8.89 13.89 -2.85
C LEU A 71 -9.80 12.80 -3.42
N SER A 72 -9.78 11.60 -2.85
CA SER A 72 -10.58 10.48 -3.35
C SER A 72 -12.05 10.58 -2.94
N ALA A 73 -12.35 10.93 -1.70
CA ALA A 73 -13.71 10.95 -1.20
C ALA A 73 -14.39 12.30 -1.35
N ALA A 74 -13.75 13.40 -0.94
CA ALA A 74 -14.43 14.71 -0.90
C ALA A 74 -14.68 15.27 -2.32
N LEU A 75 -13.77 15.09 -3.27
CA LEU A 75 -13.96 15.55 -4.64
C LEU A 75 -15.01 14.74 -5.41
N THR A 76 -15.25 13.49 -5.04
CA THR A 76 -16.16 12.58 -5.75
C THR A 76 -17.50 12.41 -5.05
N GLY A 77 -17.65 12.91 -3.81
CA GLY A 77 -18.81 12.63 -2.97
C GLY A 77 -18.84 11.16 -2.48
N GLY A 78 -17.69 10.48 -2.46
CA GLY A 78 -17.57 9.10 -2.01
C GLY A 78 -17.65 8.95 -0.48
N GLN A 79 -17.84 7.73 -0.03
CA GLN A 79 -17.74 7.38 1.39
C GLN A 79 -16.28 7.46 1.87
N PHE A 80 -16.10 7.67 3.16
CA PHE A 80 -14.77 7.87 3.78
C PHE A 80 -14.68 7.23 5.16
N MET A 81 -13.43 6.97 5.60
CA MET A 81 -13.13 6.43 6.93
C MET A 81 -13.96 5.18 7.26
N LYS A 82 -14.71 5.21 8.39
CA LYS A 82 -15.49 4.07 8.88
C LYS A 82 -16.72 3.73 8.02
N ALA A 83 -17.15 4.62 7.14
CA ALA A 83 -18.23 4.32 6.20
C ALA A 83 -17.81 3.30 5.11
N LEU A 84 -16.50 3.03 4.97
CA LEU A 84 -15.94 2.03 4.05
C LEU A 84 -15.87 0.61 4.65
N THR A 85 -16.67 0.30 5.65
CA THR A 85 -16.74 -1.06 6.25
C THR A 85 -17.55 -2.06 5.41
N GLY A 86 -18.39 -1.59 4.50
CA GLY A 86 -19.38 -2.42 3.79
C GLY A 86 -20.54 -2.87 4.67
N VAL A 87 -20.67 -2.33 5.88
CA VAL A 87 -21.73 -2.66 6.84
C VAL A 87 -22.42 -1.36 7.25
N ALA A 88 -23.76 -1.34 7.11
CA ALA A 88 -24.61 -0.25 7.56
C ALA A 88 -24.74 -0.25 9.10
N PRO A 89 -25.20 0.87 9.72
CA PRO A 89 -25.35 0.95 11.18
C PRO A 89 -26.27 -0.12 11.79
N ASP A 90 -27.20 -0.66 11.00
CA ASP A 90 -28.12 -1.75 11.40
C ASP A 90 -27.53 -3.15 11.23
N GLY A 91 -26.26 -3.25 10.80
CA GLY A 91 -25.56 -4.51 10.57
C GLY A 91 -25.81 -5.16 9.20
N SER A 92 -26.62 -4.56 8.34
CA SER A 92 -26.86 -5.06 6.98
C SER A 92 -25.67 -4.77 6.05
N ASN A 93 -25.53 -5.58 4.98
CA ASN A 93 -24.52 -5.33 3.95
C ASN A 93 -24.84 -4.05 3.20
N GLN A 94 -23.85 -3.18 3.07
CA GLN A 94 -23.93 -1.91 2.35
C GLN A 94 -22.94 -1.89 1.20
N MET A 95 -23.37 -1.35 0.05
CA MET A 95 -22.49 -1.15 -1.09
C MET A 95 -21.45 -0.06 -0.78
N TYR A 96 -20.21 -0.29 -1.18
CA TYR A 96 -19.16 0.72 -1.10
C TYR A 96 -19.43 1.81 -2.15
N HIS A 97 -19.44 3.06 -1.74
CA HIS A 97 -19.36 4.23 -2.62
C HIS A 97 -17.95 4.79 -2.56
N LEU A 98 -17.00 4.01 -3.10
CA LEU A 98 -15.58 4.34 -3.09
C LEU A 98 -15.26 5.33 -4.19
N GLY A 99 -14.68 6.47 -3.80
CA GLY A 99 -14.18 7.47 -4.73
C GLY A 99 -12.74 7.19 -5.16
N HIS A 100 -12.38 7.66 -6.35
CA HIS A 100 -11.02 7.61 -6.89
C HIS A 100 -10.59 8.99 -7.38
N PHE A 101 -9.31 9.30 -7.25
CA PHE A 101 -8.69 10.51 -7.75
C PHE A 101 -7.55 10.16 -8.70
N PHE A 102 -7.55 10.76 -9.87
CA PHE A 102 -6.50 10.61 -10.88
C PHE A 102 -6.02 11.98 -11.33
N PHE A 103 -4.72 12.14 -11.52
CA PHE A 103 -4.19 13.31 -12.21
C PHE A 103 -3.05 12.90 -13.13
N VAL A 104 -2.86 13.66 -14.19
CA VAL A 104 -1.81 13.46 -15.19
C VAL A 104 -1.04 14.76 -15.35
N ILE A 105 0.27 14.68 -15.43
CA ILE A 105 1.15 15.81 -15.66
C ILE A 105 1.75 15.66 -17.07
N ASP A 106 1.60 16.67 -17.90
CA ASP A 106 2.29 16.75 -19.19
C ASP A 106 3.67 17.37 -18.98
N PRO A 107 4.77 16.59 -19.09
CA PRO A 107 6.12 17.12 -18.91
C PRO A 107 6.51 18.16 -19.97
N GLU A 108 5.89 18.14 -21.14
CA GLU A 108 6.18 19.09 -22.21
C GLU A 108 5.86 20.53 -21.82
N ALA A 109 4.82 20.71 -20.98
CA ALA A 109 4.42 22.02 -20.45
C ALA A 109 5.44 22.64 -19.45
N PHE A 110 6.49 21.93 -19.07
CA PHE A 110 7.53 22.38 -18.12
C PHE A 110 8.87 22.53 -18.83
N MET A 111 9.78 21.56 -18.67
CA MET A 111 11.14 21.60 -19.23
C MET A 111 11.27 20.82 -20.54
N GLY A 112 10.16 20.43 -21.14
CA GLY A 112 10.14 19.59 -22.31
C GLY A 112 10.34 18.10 -22.02
N LEU A 113 9.71 17.25 -22.83
CA LEU A 113 9.69 15.81 -22.64
C LEU A 113 11.10 15.17 -22.66
N GLU A 114 11.97 15.62 -23.55
CA GLU A 114 13.32 15.07 -23.67
C GLU A 114 14.18 15.36 -22.44
N THR A 115 14.12 16.59 -21.91
CA THR A 115 14.84 16.97 -20.69
C THR A 115 14.30 16.20 -19.49
N PHE A 116 12.98 16.06 -19.41
CA PHE A 116 12.34 15.27 -18.36
C PHE A 116 12.78 13.80 -18.40
N ARG A 117 12.73 13.14 -19.56
CA ARG A 117 13.15 11.75 -19.74
C ARG A 117 14.60 11.52 -19.36
N LYS A 118 15.49 12.43 -19.80
CA LYS A 118 16.91 12.36 -19.44
C LYS A 118 17.10 12.45 -17.94
N THR A 119 16.57 13.48 -17.30
CA THR A 119 16.75 13.74 -15.88
C THR A 119 16.12 12.64 -15.01
N ALA A 120 14.88 12.22 -15.31
CA ALA A 120 14.23 11.12 -14.61
C ALA A 120 15.00 9.80 -14.77
N GLY A 121 15.51 9.54 -15.97
CA GLY A 121 16.39 8.39 -16.24
C GLY A 121 17.69 8.44 -15.44
N ASP A 122 18.33 9.60 -15.34
CA ASP A 122 19.54 9.79 -14.54
C ASP A 122 19.28 9.56 -13.05
N ILE A 123 18.17 10.06 -12.53
CA ILE A 123 17.73 9.81 -11.15
C ILE A 123 17.52 8.30 -10.90
N CYS A 124 16.79 7.62 -11.75
CA CYS A 124 16.54 6.17 -11.60
C CYS A 124 17.83 5.36 -11.69
N ARG A 125 18.74 5.72 -12.59
CA ARG A 125 20.07 5.09 -12.70
C ARG A 125 20.91 5.35 -11.47
N GLY A 126 20.94 6.60 -10.96
CA GLY A 126 21.64 6.96 -9.72
C GLY A 126 21.15 6.14 -8.53
N LEU A 127 19.83 6.00 -8.36
CA LEU A 127 19.24 5.17 -7.30
C LEU A 127 19.67 3.70 -7.42
N ARG A 128 19.59 3.12 -8.62
CA ARG A 128 19.99 1.71 -8.85
C ARG A 128 21.47 1.44 -8.66
N ASN A 129 22.31 2.44 -8.90
CA ASN A 129 23.77 2.36 -8.75
C ASN A 129 24.24 2.72 -7.34
N SER A 130 23.36 3.05 -6.41
CA SER A 130 23.72 3.32 -5.02
C SER A 130 24.24 2.06 -4.33
N GLU A 131 24.98 2.25 -3.24
CA GLU A 131 25.48 1.14 -2.43
C GLU A 131 24.36 0.27 -1.91
N VAL A 132 24.49 -1.03 -2.12
CA VAL A 132 23.47 -2.02 -1.73
C VAL A 132 23.63 -2.36 -0.26
N ALA A 133 22.54 -2.36 0.50
CA ALA A 133 22.56 -2.73 1.91
C ALA A 133 23.03 -4.20 2.10
N PRO A 134 23.73 -4.51 3.21
CA PRO A 134 24.19 -5.86 3.51
C PRO A 134 23.09 -6.91 3.38
N GLY A 135 23.37 -8.02 2.73
CA GLY A 135 22.44 -9.11 2.49
C GLY A 135 21.38 -8.85 1.42
N LYS A 136 21.50 -7.78 0.65
CA LYS A 136 20.65 -7.51 -0.51
C LYS A 136 21.47 -7.66 -1.81
N GLU A 137 20.80 -8.05 -2.87
CA GLU A 137 21.44 -8.29 -4.18
C GLU A 137 21.50 -7.02 -5.03
N ARG A 138 20.46 -6.20 -4.99
CA ARG A 138 20.33 -4.98 -5.80
C ARG A 138 19.28 -4.02 -5.27
N ILE A 139 19.34 -2.79 -5.76
CA ILE A 139 18.29 -1.77 -5.54
C ILE A 139 17.33 -1.77 -6.73
N TYR A 140 16.05 -1.73 -6.43
CA TYR A 140 14.99 -1.61 -7.42
C TYR A 140 14.38 -0.20 -7.36
N THR A 141 14.08 0.37 -8.50
CA THR A 141 13.22 1.54 -8.60
C THR A 141 11.74 1.14 -8.65
N ALA A 142 10.83 2.07 -8.30
CA ALA A 142 9.40 1.79 -8.30
C ALA A 142 8.92 1.31 -9.67
N GLY A 143 8.09 0.26 -9.70
CA GLY A 143 7.58 -0.39 -10.91
C GLY A 143 8.54 -1.39 -11.56
N GLU A 144 9.81 -1.44 -11.18
CA GLU A 144 10.80 -2.33 -11.82
C GLU A 144 10.52 -3.81 -11.53
N LYS A 145 10.13 -4.16 -10.30
CA LYS A 145 9.79 -5.55 -9.94
C LYS A 145 8.56 -6.04 -10.69
N GLU A 146 7.56 -5.18 -10.82
CA GLU A 146 6.34 -5.44 -11.56
C GLU A 146 6.63 -5.64 -13.05
N HIS A 147 7.51 -4.82 -13.63
CA HIS A 147 7.94 -4.95 -15.02
C HIS A 147 8.68 -6.26 -15.27
N ILE A 148 9.60 -6.64 -14.39
CA ILE A 148 10.32 -7.93 -14.46
C ILE A 148 9.30 -9.09 -14.40
N ALA A 149 8.39 -9.06 -13.43
CA ALA A 149 7.35 -10.08 -13.30
C ALA A 149 6.44 -10.14 -14.53
N TYR A 150 6.11 -9.00 -15.15
CA TYR A 150 5.37 -8.95 -16.40
C TYR A 150 6.12 -9.65 -17.52
N LEU A 151 7.41 -9.34 -17.72
CA LEU A 151 8.22 -9.97 -18.77
C LEU A 151 8.35 -11.49 -18.60
N GLU A 152 8.45 -11.96 -17.35
CA GLU A 152 8.53 -13.40 -17.05
C GLU A 152 7.21 -14.14 -17.29
N ARG A 153 6.08 -13.48 -17.05
CA ARG A 153 4.75 -14.11 -16.96
C ARG A 153 3.86 -13.87 -18.18
N LYS A 154 4.12 -12.85 -18.98
CA LYS A 154 3.26 -12.47 -20.11
C LYS A 154 2.90 -13.62 -21.06
N ASP A 155 3.80 -14.58 -21.23
CA ASP A 155 3.60 -15.74 -22.12
C ASP A 155 3.31 -17.05 -21.35
N LYS A 156 3.41 -17.03 -20.00
CA LYS A 156 3.26 -18.22 -19.12
C LYS A 156 1.98 -18.19 -18.27
N GLY A 157 1.36 -17.03 -18.14
CA GLY A 157 0.24 -16.80 -17.23
C GLY A 157 0.67 -16.43 -15.81
N VAL A 158 -0.31 -16.26 -14.93
CA VAL A 158 -0.13 -15.85 -13.54
C VAL A 158 -0.10 -17.07 -12.63
N PRO A 159 0.92 -17.24 -11.78
CA PRO A 159 0.94 -18.32 -10.82
C PRO A 159 -0.14 -18.09 -9.74
N VAL A 160 -0.98 -19.09 -9.54
CA VAL A 160 -2.01 -19.09 -8.47
C VAL A 160 -1.52 -19.99 -7.34
N GLY A 161 -1.41 -19.44 -6.14
CA GLY A 161 -0.97 -20.19 -4.96
C GLY A 161 -1.97 -21.28 -4.53
N PRO A 162 -1.51 -22.36 -3.87
CA PRO A 162 -2.39 -23.48 -3.48
C PRO A 162 -3.57 -23.06 -2.61
N SER A 163 -3.38 -22.11 -1.69
CA SER A 163 -4.44 -21.59 -0.83
C SER A 163 -5.56 -20.89 -1.62
N VAL A 164 -5.22 -20.20 -2.70
CA VAL A 164 -6.21 -19.52 -3.57
C VAL A 164 -6.89 -20.52 -4.52
N GLN A 165 -6.20 -21.62 -4.87
CA GLN A 165 -6.80 -22.70 -5.67
C GLN A 165 -7.84 -23.50 -4.89
N ALA A 166 -7.75 -23.51 -3.56
CA ALA A 166 -8.63 -24.23 -2.66
C ALA A 166 -9.90 -23.45 -2.28
N GLU A 167 -9.95 -22.14 -2.52
CA GLU A 167 -11.14 -21.28 -2.37
C GLU A 167 -12.08 -21.40 -3.59
#